data_e1d2b2d2c420ee84ea3c4a1610711ac8
#
_entry.id   e1d2b2d2c420ee84ea3c4a1610711ac8
#
_cell.length_a   1.000
_cell.length_b   1.000
_cell.length_c   1.000
_cell.angle_alpha   90.00
_cell.angle_beta   90.00
_cell.angle_gamma   90.00
#
_symmetry.space_group_name_H-M   'P 1'
#
loop_
_entity.id
_entity.type
_entity.pdbx_description
1 polymer ?
#
loop_
_entity_poly.entity_id
_entity_poly.type
_entity_poly.pdbx_seq_one_letter_code
_entity_poly.pdbx_strand_id
1 'polypeptide(L)'
;ELMKKLPAADVREYLSYLTDGRKITELSDELIETARVFLDCDLQVSTAAKALYLHRNTLSARLDKIADATGLDIRRYRQAQLFDRIVELMRIVKNM
;
A
#
# COMPACT_ATOMS: atom_id res chain seq x y z
N GLU A 1 -7.00 -4.00 18.14
CA GLU A 1 -8.22 -3.47 18.24
C GLU A 1 -8.58 -2.14 17.61
N LEU A 2 -7.70 -1.63 16.78
CA LEU A 2 -8.01 -0.42 16.02
C LEU A 2 -9.28 -0.59 15.19
N MET A 3 -9.47 -1.75 14.60
CA MET A 3 -10.64 -2.00 13.77
C MET A 3 -11.95 -1.90 14.54
N LYS A 4 -11.94 -2.30 15.81
CA LYS A 4 -13.14 -2.22 16.63
C LYS A 4 -13.47 -0.81 17.05
N LYS A 5 -12.48 0.07 17.04
CA LYS A 5 -12.64 1.44 17.49
C LYS A 5 -12.80 2.44 16.36
N LEU A 6 -12.71 1.99 15.12
CA LEU A 6 -12.86 2.89 13.98
C LEU A 6 -14.29 3.39 13.87
N PRO A 7 -14.48 4.70 13.73
CA PRO A 7 -15.80 5.24 13.45
C PRO A 7 -16.33 4.72 12.12
N ALA A 8 -17.64 4.73 11.98
CA ALA A 8 -18.28 4.30 10.73
C ALA A 8 -17.74 5.10 9.53
N ALA A 9 -17.41 6.37 9.74
CA ALA A 9 -16.85 7.22 8.68
C ALA A 9 -15.54 6.66 8.16
N ASP A 10 -14.68 6.15 9.06
CA ASP A 10 -13.41 5.56 8.64
C ASP A 10 -13.61 4.27 7.85
N VAL A 11 -14.60 3.48 8.25
CA VAL A 11 -14.93 2.26 7.52
C VAL A 11 -15.42 2.62 6.11
N ARG A 12 -16.26 3.66 6.00
CA ARG A 12 -16.74 4.11 4.70
C ARG A 12 -15.58 4.60 3.84
N GLU A 13 -14.62 5.26 4.43
CA GLU A 13 -13.44 5.73 3.71
C GLU A 13 -12.67 4.56 3.14
N TYR A 14 -12.44 3.52 3.94
CA TYR A 14 -11.79 2.31 3.45
C TYR A 14 -12.59 1.67 2.33
N LEU A 15 -13.89 1.58 2.49
CA LEU A 15 -14.75 1.00 1.46
C LEU A 15 -14.74 1.82 0.18
N SER A 16 -14.65 3.15 0.31
CA SER A 16 -14.53 4.02 -0.84
C SER A 16 -13.25 3.72 -1.62
N TYR A 17 -12.14 3.54 -0.90
CA TYR A 17 -10.89 3.14 -1.54
C TYR A 17 -10.99 1.76 -2.16
N LEU A 18 -11.75 0.86 -1.58
CA LEU A 18 -11.97 -0.46 -2.17
C LEU A 18 -12.81 -0.37 -3.45
N THR A 19 -13.80 0.51 -3.46
CA THR A 19 -14.63 0.74 -4.65
C THR A 19 -13.79 1.34 -5.76
N ASP A 20 -12.97 2.33 -5.42
CA ASP A 20 -11.95 2.85 -6.31
C ASP A 20 -10.70 1.98 -6.26
N GLY A 21 -10.73 1.00 -5.45
CA GLY A 21 -9.59 0.16 -5.08
C GLY A 21 -9.15 -0.76 -6.20
N ARG A 22 -9.91 -0.81 -7.27
CA ARG A 22 -9.40 -1.38 -8.50
C ARG A 22 -8.09 -0.70 -8.90
N LYS A 23 -7.85 0.55 -8.42
CA LYS A 23 -6.58 1.22 -8.66
C LYS A 23 -5.44 0.47 -7.99
N ILE A 24 -5.69 -0.06 -6.78
CA ILE A 24 -4.70 -0.90 -6.12
C ILE A 24 -4.66 -2.28 -6.77
N THR A 25 -5.82 -2.87 -7.10
CA THR A 25 -5.86 -4.18 -7.76
C THR A 25 -5.27 -4.13 -9.16
N GLU A 26 -5.23 -2.95 -9.78
CA GLU A 26 -4.64 -2.79 -11.10
C GLU A 26 -3.12 -2.62 -11.05
N LEU A 27 -2.54 -2.49 -9.86
CA LEU A 27 -1.09 -2.44 -9.73
C LEU A 27 -0.51 -3.77 -10.19
N SER A 28 0.61 -3.70 -10.90
CA SER A 28 1.32 -4.91 -11.31
C SER A 28 1.80 -5.68 -10.08
N ASP A 29 2.02 -6.97 -10.25
CA ASP A 29 2.57 -7.79 -9.18
C ASP A 29 3.90 -7.23 -8.69
N GLU A 30 4.70 -6.67 -9.60
CA GLU A 30 5.97 -6.06 -9.27
C GLU A 30 5.78 -4.87 -8.32
N LEU A 31 4.80 -4.02 -8.58
CA LEU A 31 4.55 -2.87 -7.72
C LEU A 31 3.95 -3.27 -6.38
N ILE A 32 3.09 -4.28 -6.37
CA ILE A 32 2.53 -4.81 -5.11
C ILE A 32 3.65 -5.39 -4.26
N GLU A 33 4.55 -6.15 -4.86
CA GLU A 33 5.68 -6.71 -4.13
C GLU A 33 6.60 -5.61 -3.59
N THR A 34 6.83 -4.58 -4.42
CA THR A 34 7.64 -3.44 -4.01
C THR A 34 7.03 -2.76 -2.79
N ALA A 35 5.72 -2.53 -2.82
CA ALA A 35 5.02 -1.91 -1.70
C ALA A 35 5.12 -2.77 -0.45
N ARG A 36 4.90 -4.08 -0.59
CA ARG A 36 4.94 -4.99 0.54
C ARG A 36 6.31 -4.99 1.21
N VAL A 37 7.37 -5.10 0.43
CA VAL A 37 8.71 -5.10 0.97
C VAL A 37 9.04 -3.77 1.62
N PHE A 38 8.63 -2.67 1.00
CA PHE A 38 8.88 -1.34 1.54
C PHE A 38 8.18 -1.16 2.91
N LEU A 39 6.95 -1.62 3.02
CA LEU A 39 6.22 -1.56 4.30
C LEU A 39 6.88 -2.46 5.35
N ASP A 40 7.30 -3.66 4.96
CA ASP A 40 7.97 -4.58 5.87
C ASP A 40 9.32 -4.04 6.34
N CYS A 41 9.93 -3.15 5.58
CA CYS A 41 11.20 -2.52 5.94
C CYS A 41 10.98 -1.19 6.67
N ASP A 42 9.81 -0.98 7.23
CA ASP A 42 9.48 0.21 8.02
C ASP A 42 9.70 1.51 7.25
N LEU A 43 9.38 1.50 5.98
CA LEU A 43 9.49 2.66 5.09
C LEU A 43 10.93 3.13 4.91
N GLN A 44 11.88 2.24 5.09
CA GLN A 44 13.30 2.54 4.92
C GLN A 44 13.71 2.25 3.49
N VAL A 45 13.95 3.30 2.71
CA VAL A 45 14.28 3.16 1.29
C VAL A 45 15.53 2.31 1.07
N SER A 46 16.60 2.58 1.82
CA SER A 46 17.85 1.84 1.66
C SER A 46 17.67 0.35 1.93
N THR A 47 16.97 0.02 3.00
CA THR A 47 16.76 -1.36 3.39
C THR A 47 15.89 -2.09 2.36
N ALA A 48 14.82 -1.43 1.93
CA ALA A 48 13.92 -2.01 0.95
C ALA A 48 14.60 -2.22 -0.40
N ALA A 49 15.40 -1.24 -0.83
CA ALA A 49 16.14 -1.36 -2.09
C ALA A 49 17.06 -2.57 -2.06
N LYS A 50 17.79 -2.75 -0.95
CA LYS A 50 18.67 -3.91 -0.81
C LYS A 50 17.87 -5.22 -0.84
N ALA A 51 16.75 -5.25 -0.15
CA ALA A 51 15.92 -6.45 -0.09
C ALA A 51 15.37 -6.82 -1.47
N LEU A 52 15.12 -5.82 -2.30
CA LEU A 52 14.58 -6.01 -3.65
C LEU A 52 15.67 -6.12 -4.73
N TYR A 53 16.93 -5.99 -4.33
CA TYR A 53 18.06 -5.97 -5.27
C TYR A 53 17.91 -4.85 -6.30
N LEU A 54 17.46 -3.68 -5.85
CA LEU A 54 17.24 -2.52 -6.71
C LEU A 54 18.14 -1.37 -6.28
N HIS A 55 18.47 -0.52 -7.25
CA HIS A 55 19.05 0.76 -6.94
C HIS A 55 17.96 1.63 -6.27
N ARG A 56 18.38 2.49 -5.32
CA ARG A 56 17.41 3.34 -4.60
C ARG A 56 16.61 4.24 -5.53
N ASN A 57 17.18 4.69 -6.62
CA ASN A 57 16.45 5.52 -7.60
C ASN A 57 15.34 4.73 -8.29
N THR A 58 15.60 3.45 -8.57
CA THR A 58 14.59 2.59 -9.17
C THR A 58 13.45 2.35 -8.19
N LEU A 59 13.78 2.15 -6.91
CA LEU A 59 12.75 1.99 -5.88
C LEU A 59 11.91 3.26 -5.77
N SER A 60 12.56 4.43 -5.74
CA SER A 60 11.83 5.70 -5.67
C SER A 60 10.89 5.88 -6.86
N ALA A 61 11.34 5.51 -8.05
CA ALA A 61 10.49 5.60 -9.24
C ALA A 61 9.28 4.67 -9.14
N ARG A 62 9.45 3.49 -8.57
CA ARG A 62 8.33 2.56 -8.35
C ARG A 62 7.34 3.10 -7.32
N LEU A 63 7.85 3.72 -6.26
CA LEU A 63 6.99 4.34 -5.25
C LEU A 63 6.20 5.50 -5.85
N ASP A 64 6.82 6.27 -6.75
CA ASP A 64 6.11 7.33 -7.48
C ASP A 64 4.99 6.75 -8.33
N LYS A 65 5.23 5.63 -9.00
CA LYS A 65 4.22 4.99 -9.83
C LYS A 65 3.04 4.50 -8.97
N ILE A 66 3.33 3.97 -7.80
CA ILE A 66 2.28 3.55 -6.86
C ILE A 66 1.44 4.75 -6.45
N ALA A 67 2.10 5.86 -6.09
CA ALA A 67 1.40 7.08 -5.69
C ALA A 67 0.53 7.63 -6.83
N ASP A 68 1.06 7.62 -8.03
CA ASP A 68 0.32 8.11 -9.19
C ASP A 68 -0.90 7.24 -9.50
N ALA A 69 -0.75 5.93 -9.36
CA ALA A 69 -1.83 5.00 -9.70
C ALA A 69 -2.91 4.95 -8.62
N THR A 70 -2.53 5.07 -7.35
CA THR A 70 -3.47 4.85 -6.25
C THR A 70 -3.85 6.11 -5.51
N GLY A 71 -3.09 7.18 -5.69
CA GLY A 71 -3.28 8.39 -4.90
C GLY A 71 -2.70 8.32 -3.50
N LEU A 72 -2.00 7.22 -3.18
CA LEU A 72 -1.42 7.02 -1.86
C LEU A 72 0.09 6.95 -1.95
N ASP A 73 0.76 7.91 -1.31
CA ASP A 73 2.21 7.90 -1.22
C ASP A 73 2.62 7.13 0.03
N ILE A 74 3.02 5.88 -0.15
CA ILE A 74 3.32 4.99 0.97
C ILE A 74 4.63 5.35 1.67
N ARG A 75 5.35 6.37 1.21
CA ARG A 75 6.47 6.92 1.96
C ARG A 75 5.99 7.73 3.16
N ARG A 76 4.73 8.11 3.17
CA ARG A 76 4.11 8.82 4.29
C ARG A 76 3.43 7.82 5.20
N TYR A 77 3.74 7.90 6.49
CA TYR A 77 3.31 6.91 7.46
C TYR A 77 1.79 6.64 7.43
N ARG A 78 0.98 7.69 7.46
CA ARG A 78 -0.46 7.50 7.49
C ARG A 78 -1.01 6.91 6.20
N GLN A 79 -0.45 7.31 5.08
CA GLN A 79 -0.85 6.77 3.79
C GLN A 79 -0.38 5.33 3.64
N ALA A 80 0.78 5.01 4.20
CA ALA A 80 1.27 3.63 4.23
C ALA A 80 0.33 2.74 5.03
N GLN A 81 -0.12 3.22 6.18
CA GLN A 81 -1.08 2.47 7.01
C GLN A 81 -2.38 2.22 6.26
N LEU A 82 -2.89 3.23 5.60
CA LEU A 82 -4.13 3.10 4.83
C LEU A 82 -3.97 2.10 3.70
N PHE A 83 -2.87 2.22 2.96
CA PHE A 83 -2.57 1.29 1.87
C PHE A 83 -2.52 -0.15 2.38
N ASP A 84 -1.81 -0.37 3.48
CA ASP A 84 -1.66 -1.69 4.07
C ASP A 84 -3.01 -2.27 4.49
N ARG A 85 -3.86 -1.45 5.10
CA ARG A 85 -5.20 -1.87 5.51
C ARG A 85 -6.06 -2.25 4.32
N ILE A 86 -6.01 -1.48 3.26
CA ILE A 86 -6.80 -1.76 2.07
C ILE A 86 -6.36 -3.08 1.44
N VAL A 87 -5.05 -3.28 1.33
CA VAL A 87 -4.51 -4.52 0.77
C VAL A 87 -4.95 -5.72 1.62
N GLU A 88 -4.91 -5.57 2.95
CA GLU A 88 -5.31 -6.65 3.84
C GLU A 88 -6.80 -6.97 3.68
N LEU A 89 -7.64 -5.95 3.60
CA LEU A 89 -9.07 -6.16 3.38
C LEU A 89 -9.35 -6.84 2.05
N MET A 90 -8.62 -6.45 1.01
CA MET A 90 -8.77 -7.07 -0.30
C MET A 90 -8.40 -8.55 -0.27
N ARG A 91 -7.35 -8.90 0.48
CA ARG A 91 -6.95 -10.29 0.64
C ARG A 91 -8.03 -11.11 1.32
N ILE A 92 -8.63 -10.55 2.37
CA ILE A 92 -9.71 -11.21 3.09
C ILE A 92 -10.90 -11.45 2.17
N VAL A 93 -11.31 -10.41 1.45
CA VAL A 93 -12.45 -10.50 0.53
C VAL A 93 -12.18 -11.52 -0.57
N LYS A 94 -10.97 -11.52 -1.11
CA LYS A 94 -10.61 -12.43 -2.18
C LYS A 94 -10.64 -13.88 -1.74
N ASN A 95 -10.35 -14.14 -0.47
CA ASN A 95 -10.31 -15.50 0.05
C ASN A 95 -11.65 -15.98 0.61
N MET A 96 -12.66 -15.15 0.54
CA MET A 96 -14.02 -15.55 0.89
C MET A 96 -14.68 -16.24 -0.30
#